data_ad301316c1b16f44007b62a014f40cee
#
_entry.id   ad301316c1b16f44007b62a014f40cee
#
_cell.length_a   1.000
_cell.length_b   1.000
_cell.length_c   1.000
_cell.angle_alpha   90.00
_cell.angle_beta   90.00
_cell.angle_gamma   90.00
#
_symmetry.space_group_name_H-M   'P 1'
#
loop_
_entity.id
_entity.type
_entity.pdbx_description
1 polymer ?
#
loop_
_entity_poly.entity_id
_entity_poly.type
_entity_poly.pdbx_seq_one_letter_code
_entity_poly.pdbx_strand_id
1 'polypeptide(L)'
;PLNRIGDEVGCKFDPATGDVSVPPGFKQAFDQFVEGGWTGLTNDPEFGGQGMPAALGGVLTEMVDSANLAWGNFPMLSHGAVKALETYGEDWQKEVFLKPLVAGTWTGTMCLTEPHCGTDLGLLKTRAIPNADDGSYAITGTKIFITAGEHDMSGNIVHLVLAKLPDAPA
;
A
#
# COMPACT_ATOMS: atom_id res chain seq x y z
N PRO A 1 0.81 -12.30 20.99
CA PRO A 1 -0.57 -12.81 20.78
C PRO A 1 -1.00 -12.77 19.32
N LEU A 2 -0.77 -11.64 18.59
CA LEU A 2 -1.22 -11.48 17.19
C LEU A 2 -0.57 -12.45 16.21
N ASN A 3 0.69 -12.81 16.42
CA ASN A 3 1.42 -13.72 15.53
C ASN A 3 0.68 -15.07 15.42
N ARG A 4 0.34 -15.66 16.56
CA ARG A 4 -0.37 -16.93 16.61
C ARG A 4 -1.79 -16.84 16.01
N ILE A 5 -2.51 -15.74 16.30
CA ILE A 5 -3.87 -15.54 15.74
C ILE A 5 -3.81 -15.40 14.23
N GLY A 6 -2.80 -14.72 13.68
CA GLY A 6 -2.60 -14.60 12.24
C GLY A 6 -2.48 -15.95 11.55
N ASP A 7 -1.69 -16.87 12.14
CA ASP A 7 -1.49 -18.23 11.60
C ASP A 7 -2.74 -19.12 11.75
N GLU A 8 -3.42 -19.03 12.89
CA GLU A 8 -4.57 -19.91 13.19
C GLU A 8 -5.86 -19.49 12.48
N VAL A 9 -6.08 -18.19 12.30
CA VAL A 9 -7.32 -17.63 11.75
C VAL A 9 -7.17 -17.20 10.31
N GLY A 10 -6.09 -16.47 9.98
CA GLY A 10 -5.87 -15.86 8.67
C GLY A 10 -6.89 -14.77 8.32
N CYS A 11 -6.72 -14.18 7.14
CA CYS A 11 -7.72 -13.28 6.56
C CYS A 11 -8.92 -14.07 6.04
N LYS A 12 -10.11 -13.46 6.08
CA LYS A 12 -11.34 -14.05 5.57
C LYS A 12 -11.83 -13.26 4.36
N PHE A 13 -12.00 -13.96 3.25
CA PHE A 13 -12.53 -13.40 2.01
C PHE A 13 -14.02 -13.70 1.91
N ASP A 14 -14.83 -12.69 1.62
CA ASP A 14 -16.25 -12.83 1.30
C ASP A 14 -16.44 -12.79 -0.24
N PRO A 15 -16.76 -13.91 -0.89
CA PRO A 15 -16.92 -13.94 -2.34
C PRO A 15 -18.19 -13.21 -2.84
N ALA A 16 -19.14 -12.89 -1.96
CA ALA A 16 -20.35 -12.17 -2.35
C ALA A 16 -20.12 -10.66 -2.47
N THR A 17 -19.24 -10.10 -1.64
CA THR A 17 -18.94 -8.65 -1.62
C THR A 17 -17.56 -8.34 -2.17
N GLY A 18 -16.63 -9.29 -2.15
CA GLY A 18 -15.22 -9.09 -2.45
C GLY A 18 -14.39 -8.61 -1.27
N ASP A 19 -15.02 -8.39 -0.11
CA ASP A 19 -14.36 -7.86 1.07
C ASP A 19 -13.39 -8.88 1.70
N VAL A 20 -12.35 -8.35 2.32
CA VAL A 20 -11.41 -9.12 3.13
C VAL A 20 -11.36 -8.56 4.55
N SER A 21 -11.65 -9.40 5.53
CA SER A 21 -11.45 -9.05 6.93
C SER A 21 -10.16 -9.66 7.48
N VAL A 22 -9.43 -8.86 8.26
CA VAL A 22 -8.17 -9.28 8.87
C VAL A 22 -8.41 -10.12 10.14
N PRO A 23 -7.38 -10.87 10.63
CA PRO A 23 -7.50 -11.60 11.90
C PRO A 23 -7.85 -10.70 13.07
N PRO A 24 -8.56 -11.21 14.10
CA PRO A 24 -8.90 -10.45 15.30
C PRO A 24 -7.68 -9.79 15.94
N GLY A 25 -7.80 -8.51 16.29
CA GLY A 25 -6.74 -7.72 16.91
C GLY A 25 -5.78 -7.02 15.93
N PHE A 26 -5.75 -7.40 14.64
CA PHE A 26 -4.89 -6.75 13.65
C PHE A 26 -5.28 -5.30 13.45
N LYS A 27 -6.58 -5.03 13.27
CA LYS A 27 -7.08 -3.65 13.17
C LYS A 27 -6.78 -2.84 14.41
N GLN A 28 -7.03 -3.37 15.59
CA GLN A 28 -6.76 -2.66 16.85
C GLN A 28 -5.28 -2.30 16.99
N ALA A 29 -4.37 -3.21 16.61
CA ALA A 29 -2.94 -2.94 16.62
C ALA A 29 -2.56 -1.86 15.60
N PHE A 30 -3.22 -1.86 14.43
CA PHE A 30 -3.01 -0.85 13.41
C PHE A 30 -3.49 0.53 13.87
N ASP A 31 -4.67 0.62 14.48
CA ASP A 31 -5.19 1.86 15.04
C ASP A 31 -4.22 2.44 16.10
N GLN A 32 -3.68 1.60 17.01
CA GLN A 32 -2.67 2.03 18.00
C GLN A 32 -1.35 2.47 17.34
N PHE A 33 -0.93 1.82 16.26
CA PHE A 33 0.26 2.20 15.50
C PHE A 33 0.08 3.57 14.83
N VAL A 34 -1.09 3.82 14.26
CA VAL A 34 -1.48 5.10 13.68
C VAL A 34 -1.58 6.19 14.76
N GLU A 35 -2.28 5.95 15.87
CA GLU A 35 -2.40 6.87 17.00
C GLU A 35 -1.04 7.25 17.60
N GLY A 36 -0.09 6.32 17.60
CA GLY A 36 1.29 6.56 18.04
C GLY A 36 2.13 7.36 17.04
N GLY A 37 1.58 7.67 15.84
CA GLY A 37 2.27 8.42 14.78
C GLY A 37 3.36 7.64 14.06
N TRP A 38 3.42 6.32 14.24
CA TRP A 38 4.50 5.48 13.69
C TRP A 38 4.48 5.39 12.16
N THR A 39 3.32 5.56 11.54
CA THR A 39 3.17 5.58 10.07
C THR A 39 3.95 6.72 9.43
N GLY A 40 3.98 7.89 10.09
CA GLY A 40 4.64 9.11 9.60
C GLY A 40 6.06 9.32 10.13
N LEU A 41 6.68 8.36 10.83
CA LEU A 41 7.94 8.55 11.56
C LEU A 41 9.05 9.19 10.72
N THR A 42 9.28 8.72 9.50
CA THR A 42 10.37 9.17 8.62
C THR A 42 9.92 10.01 7.43
N ASN A 43 8.62 10.31 7.35
CA ASN A 43 8.03 11.07 6.24
C ASN A 43 8.21 12.58 6.47
N ASP A 44 8.08 13.34 5.36
CA ASP A 44 8.25 14.77 5.37
C ASP A 44 7.19 15.47 6.26
N PRO A 45 7.59 16.40 7.13
CA PRO A 45 6.69 17.22 7.93
C PRO A 45 5.68 18.03 7.11
N GLU A 46 6.00 18.39 5.87
CA GLU A 46 5.06 19.05 4.95
C GLU A 46 3.78 18.24 4.74
N PHE A 47 3.89 16.91 4.73
CA PHE A 47 2.76 16.00 4.56
C PHE A 47 2.26 15.38 5.89
N GLY A 48 2.70 15.93 7.03
CA GLY A 48 2.29 15.48 8.36
C GLY A 48 3.19 14.40 8.99
N GLY A 49 4.35 14.14 8.39
CA GLY A 49 5.37 13.25 8.94
C GLY A 49 6.17 13.89 10.08
N GLN A 50 7.01 13.10 10.74
CA GLN A 50 7.85 13.56 11.86
C GLN A 50 9.29 13.94 11.41
N GLY A 51 9.67 13.65 10.17
CA GLY A 51 10.99 13.97 9.63
C GLY A 51 12.15 13.25 10.32
N MET A 52 11.91 12.14 10.98
CA MET A 52 12.97 11.41 11.68
C MET A 52 13.93 10.73 10.68
N PRO A 53 15.20 10.54 11.04
CA PRO A 53 16.16 9.87 10.18
C PRO A 53 15.70 8.48 9.73
N ALA A 54 15.96 8.12 8.47
CA ALA A 54 15.59 6.82 7.89
C ALA A 54 16.11 5.61 8.70
N ALA A 55 17.24 5.77 9.40
CA ALA A 55 17.77 4.73 10.28
C ALA A 55 16.79 4.35 11.40
N LEU A 56 16.01 5.30 11.94
CA LEU A 56 14.97 4.99 12.94
C LEU A 56 13.80 4.23 12.32
N GLY A 57 13.46 4.52 11.07
CA GLY A 57 12.48 3.73 10.31
C GLY A 57 12.91 2.28 10.15
N GLY A 58 14.20 2.04 9.87
CA GLY A 58 14.77 0.68 9.79
C GLY A 58 14.64 -0.08 11.12
N VAL A 59 14.95 0.58 12.25
CA VAL A 59 14.78 -0.03 13.58
C VAL A 59 13.31 -0.35 13.87
N LEU A 60 12.40 0.58 13.55
CA LEU A 60 10.96 0.35 13.71
C LEU A 60 10.49 -0.86 12.89
N THR A 61 10.89 -0.94 11.63
CA THR A 61 10.56 -2.06 10.75
C THR A 61 11.07 -3.39 11.32
N GLU A 62 12.32 -3.44 11.77
CA GLU A 62 12.89 -4.65 12.40
C GLU A 62 12.09 -5.09 13.63
N MET A 63 11.68 -4.14 14.48
CA MET A 63 10.86 -4.45 15.66
C MET A 63 9.48 -4.98 15.29
N VAL A 64 8.83 -4.36 14.30
CA VAL A 64 7.50 -4.76 13.82
C VAL A 64 7.54 -6.14 13.18
N ASP A 65 8.48 -6.37 12.25
CA ASP A 65 8.59 -7.62 11.51
C ASP A 65 9.01 -8.79 12.43
N SER A 66 9.87 -8.52 13.42
CA SER A 66 10.22 -9.52 14.44
C SER A 66 9.03 -9.89 15.32
N ALA A 67 8.11 -8.96 15.57
CA ALA A 67 6.91 -9.22 16.35
C ALA A 67 5.83 -9.96 15.54
N ASN A 68 5.58 -9.54 14.31
CA ASN A 68 4.62 -10.16 13.38
C ASN A 68 4.85 -9.67 11.95
N LEU A 69 5.58 -10.43 11.15
CA LEU A 69 5.87 -10.08 9.75
C LEU A 69 4.61 -9.95 8.89
N ALA A 70 3.62 -10.82 9.10
CA ALA A 70 2.36 -10.76 8.34
C ALA A 70 1.61 -9.45 8.56
N TRP A 71 1.59 -8.96 9.79
CA TRP A 71 1.03 -7.65 10.13
C TRP A 71 1.91 -6.50 9.58
N GLY A 72 3.23 -6.63 9.69
CA GLY A 72 4.21 -5.63 9.22
C GLY A 72 4.12 -5.33 7.73
N ASN A 73 3.65 -6.28 6.94
CA ASN A 73 3.44 -6.07 5.49
C ASN A 73 2.43 -4.97 5.15
N PHE A 74 1.46 -4.67 6.01
CA PHE A 74 0.48 -3.61 5.74
C PHE A 74 1.10 -2.20 5.77
N PRO A 75 1.78 -1.77 6.84
CA PRO A 75 2.46 -0.47 6.85
C PRO A 75 3.64 -0.41 5.88
N MET A 76 4.34 -1.52 5.62
CA MET A 76 5.49 -1.56 4.72
C MET A 76 5.10 -1.17 3.28
N LEU A 77 4.00 -1.70 2.75
CA LEU A 77 3.54 -1.38 1.40
C LEU A 77 3.11 0.08 1.30
N SER A 78 2.45 0.60 2.33
CA SER A 78 2.07 2.02 2.41
C SER A 78 3.29 2.94 2.38
N HIS A 79 4.38 2.59 3.09
CA HIS A 79 5.63 3.34 3.04
C HIS A 79 6.22 3.39 1.61
N GLY A 80 6.20 2.29 0.87
CA GLY A 80 6.63 2.25 -0.53
C GLY A 80 5.78 3.17 -1.43
N ALA A 81 4.46 3.17 -1.25
CA ALA A 81 3.55 4.05 -1.99
C ALA A 81 3.81 5.53 -1.69
N VAL A 82 4.02 5.89 -0.41
CA VAL A 82 4.38 7.25 0.00
C VAL A 82 5.67 7.68 -0.67
N LYS A 83 6.73 6.87 -0.63
CA LYS A 83 8.02 7.23 -1.23
C LYS A 83 7.94 7.42 -2.75
N ALA A 84 7.15 6.62 -3.44
CA ALA A 84 6.92 6.78 -4.88
C ALA A 84 6.19 8.11 -5.18
N LEU A 85 5.14 8.43 -4.42
CA LEU A 85 4.40 9.67 -4.58
C LEU A 85 5.22 10.92 -4.19
N GLU A 86 5.98 10.87 -3.10
CA GLU A 86 6.88 11.96 -2.70
C GLU A 86 7.87 12.30 -3.83
N THR A 87 8.43 11.27 -4.49
CA THR A 87 9.50 11.44 -5.46
C THR A 87 8.98 11.80 -6.86
N TYR A 88 7.89 11.18 -7.30
CA TYR A 88 7.44 11.22 -8.69
C TYR A 88 6.01 11.74 -8.88
N GLY A 89 5.24 11.91 -7.79
CA GLY A 89 3.87 12.40 -7.88
C GLY A 89 3.82 13.87 -8.28
N GLU A 90 2.78 14.24 -9.01
CA GLU A 90 2.44 15.64 -9.27
C GLU A 90 1.89 16.30 -8.00
N ASP A 91 1.91 17.63 -7.91
CA ASP A 91 1.51 18.36 -6.71
C ASP A 91 0.09 18.02 -6.25
N TRP A 92 -0.85 17.89 -7.17
CA TRP A 92 -2.22 17.50 -6.85
C TRP A 92 -2.31 16.07 -6.29
N GLN A 93 -1.48 15.14 -6.78
CA GLN A 93 -1.42 13.77 -6.26
C GLN A 93 -0.87 13.75 -4.84
N LYS A 94 0.17 14.53 -4.58
CA LYS A 94 0.74 14.69 -3.25
C LYS A 94 -0.28 15.26 -2.28
N GLU A 95 -0.99 16.32 -2.67
CA GLU A 95 -2.00 16.93 -1.81
C GLU A 95 -3.15 15.99 -1.48
N VAL A 96 -3.62 15.20 -2.44
CA VAL A 96 -4.76 14.29 -2.26
C VAL A 96 -4.37 13.02 -1.52
N PHE A 97 -3.22 12.42 -1.84
CA PHE A 97 -2.90 11.05 -1.40
C PHE A 97 -1.86 10.98 -0.28
N LEU A 98 -0.85 11.87 -0.24
CA LEU A 98 0.22 11.74 0.75
C LEU A 98 -0.25 11.98 2.17
N LYS A 99 -1.02 13.03 2.43
CA LYS A 99 -1.48 13.34 3.79
C LYS A 99 -2.20 12.17 4.46
N PRO A 100 -3.23 11.57 3.84
CA PRO A 100 -3.91 10.43 4.46
C PRO A 100 -3.05 9.16 4.53
N LEU A 101 -2.12 8.94 3.59
CA LEU A 101 -1.18 7.82 3.64
C LEU A 101 -0.15 7.98 4.77
N VAL A 102 0.42 9.16 4.93
CA VAL A 102 1.37 9.49 6.01
C VAL A 102 0.69 9.42 7.37
N ALA A 103 -0.55 9.92 7.47
CA ALA A 103 -1.36 9.83 8.68
C ALA A 103 -1.81 8.38 9.00
N GLY A 104 -1.72 7.44 8.05
CA GLY A 104 -2.16 6.06 8.21
C GLY A 104 -3.68 5.87 8.17
N THR A 105 -4.46 6.91 7.87
CA THR A 105 -5.92 6.78 7.67
C THR A 105 -6.27 6.05 6.38
N TRP A 106 -5.36 6.09 5.40
CA TRP A 106 -5.36 5.28 4.19
C TRP A 106 -4.09 4.43 4.15
N THR A 107 -4.15 3.30 3.44
CA THR A 107 -3.00 2.46 3.16
C THR A 107 -2.67 2.46 1.67
N GLY A 108 -1.49 1.97 1.30
CA GLY A 108 -1.04 1.93 -0.08
C GLY A 108 -0.53 0.55 -0.48
N THR A 109 -0.60 0.26 -1.77
CA THR A 109 -0.08 -0.97 -2.36
C THR A 109 0.72 -0.70 -3.63
N MET A 110 1.52 -1.69 -4.03
CA MET A 110 2.25 -1.72 -5.29
C MET A 110 1.72 -2.88 -6.14
N CYS A 111 0.97 -2.58 -7.19
CA CYS A 111 0.36 -3.57 -8.08
C CYS A 111 1.25 -3.79 -9.31
N LEU A 112 2.20 -4.71 -9.22
CA LEU A 112 3.23 -4.97 -10.23
C LEU A 112 3.02 -6.31 -10.94
N THR A 113 3.01 -7.41 -10.19
CA THR A 113 3.00 -8.79 -10.66
C THR A 113 1.73 -9.13 -11.44
N GLU A 114 1.91 -9.86 -12.55
CA GLU A 114 0.82 -10.42 -13.35
C GLU A 114 0.96 -11.95 -13.44
N PRO A 115 -0.09 -12.71 -13.85
CA PRO A 115 -0.04 -14.17 -13.87
C PRO A 115 1.13 -14.77 -14.67
N HIS A 116 1.69 -14.04 -15.61
CA HIS A 116 2.77 -14.50 -16.50
C HIS A 116 4.09 -13.78 -16.27
N CYS A 117 4.16 -12.77 -15.40
CA CYS A 117 5.39 -12.03 -15.11
C CYS A 117 5.40 -11.45 -13.68
N GLY A 118 6.54 -11.54 -13.03
CA GLY A 118 6.78 -10.96 -11.71
C GLY A 118 8.14 -10.30 -11.68
N THR A 119 9.21 -11.08 -11.82
CA THR A 119 10.58 -10.57 -11.87
C THR A 119 10.84 -9.74 -13.13
N ASP A 120 10.43 -10.23 -14.29
CA ASP A 120 10.53 -9.50 -15.55
C ASP A 120 9.26 -8.69 -15.82
N LEU A 121 9.20 -7.48 -15.29
CA LEU A 121 8.08 -6.56 -15.48
C LEU A 121 8.00 -5.98 -16.89
N GLY A 122 9.03 -6.14 -17.73
CA GLY A 122 8.97 -5.78 -19.16
C GLY A 122 7.87 -6.52 -19.91
N LEU A 123 7.50 -7.72 -19.44
CA LEU A 123 6.47 -8.56 -20.02
C LEU A 123 5.04 -8.20 -19.63
N LEU A 124 4.83 -7.21 -18.76
CA LEU A 124 3.50 -6.84 -18.28
C LEU A 124 2.54 -6.49 -19.43
N LYS A 125 1.26 -6.85 -19.27
CA LYS A 125 0.18 -6.64 -20.25
C LYS A 125 -0.88 -5.66 -19.81
N THR A 126 -0.95 -5.30 -18.54
CA THR A 126 -1.86 -4.26 -18.04
C THR A 126 -1.64 -2.98 -18.83
N ARG A 127 -2.74 -2.39 -19.31
CA ARG A 127 -2.75 -1.17 -20.12
C ARG A 127 -3.52 -0.06 -19.43
N ALA A 128 -3.06 1.17 -19.64
CA ALA A 128 -3.73 2.38 -19.22
C ALA A 128 -4.03 3.22 -20.45
N ILE A 129 -5.29 3.34 -20.82
CA ILE A 129 -5.74 4.12 -21.97
C ILE A 129 -6.25 5.47 -21.48
N PRO A 130 -5.69 6.60 -21.95
CA PRO A 130 -6.12 7.91 -21.49
C PRO A 130 -7.57 8.19 -21.91
N ASN A 131 -8.36 8.74 -21.00
CA ASN A 131 -9.67 9.29 -21.28
C ASN A 131 -9.50 10.74 -21.76
N ALA A 132 -10.15 11.09 -22.88
CA ALA A 132 -9.96 12.39 -23.49
C ALA A 132 -10.54 13.56 -22.67
N ASP A 133 -11.52 13.28 -21.81
CA ASP A 133 -12.38 14.32 -21.23
C ASP A 133 -11.96 14.80 -19.84
N ASP A 134 -11.22 13.99 -19.07
CA ASP A 134 -10.98 14.27 -17.63
C ASP A 134 -9.53 14.02 -17.15
N GLY A 135 -8.62 13.62 -18.06
CA GLY A 135 -7.23 13.33 -17.71
C GLY A 135 -7.04 12.01 -16.93
N SER A 136 -8.09 11.24 -16.73
CA SER A 136 -8.01 9.90 -16.13
C SER A 136 -7.59 8.83 -17.16
N TYR A 137 -7.41 7.60 -16.69
CA TYR A 137 -7.04 6.45 -17.51
C TYR A 137 -7.96 5.27 -17.26
N ALA A 138 -8.43 4.63 -18.32
CA ALA A 138 -9.07 3.32 -18.24
C ALA A 138 -7.98 2.24 -18.13
N ILE A 139 -7.89 1.59 -16.96
CA ILE A 139 -6.90 0.54 -16.70
C ILE A 139 -7.55 -0.82 -16.94
N THR A 140 -6.90 -1.66 -17.77
CA THR A 140 -7.34 -3.03 -18.04
C THR A 140 -6.18 -4.00 -17.89
N GLY A 141 -6.36 -5.03 -17.08
CA GLY A 141 -5.36 -6.07 -16.80
C GLY A 141 -5.69 -6.86 -15.56
N THR A 142 -4.81 -7.81 -15.21
CA THR A 142 -4.94 -8.64 -14.01
C THR A 142 -3.63 -8.61 -13.25
N LYS A 143 -3.67 -8.12 -12.03
CA LYS A 143 -2.56 -8.15 -11.07
C LYS A 143 -2.80 -9.27 -10.07
N ILE A 144 -1.73 -9.95 -9.64
CA ILE A 144 -1.80 -11.05 -8.67
C ILE A 144 -0.78 -10.84 -7.54
N PHE A 145 -1.00 -11.52 -6.42
CA PHE A 145 -0.11 -11.46 -5.25
C PHE A 145 0.09 -10.03 -4.72
N ILE A 146 -1.00 -9.25 -4.68
CA ILE A 146 -0.94 -7.89 -4.18
C ILE A 146 -1.09 -7.91 -2.66
N THR A 147 0.03 -7.79 -1.97
CA THR A 147 0.08 -7.72 -0.51
C THR A 147 -0.76 -6.55 -0.02
N ALA A 148 -1.62 -6.77 0.96
CA ALA A 148 -2.55 -5.77 1.50
C ALA A 148 -3.46 -5.14 0.42
N GLY A 149 -3.81 -5.92 -0.62
CA GLY A 149 -4.63 -5.43 -1.75
C GLY A 149 -6.08 -5.16 -1.38
N GLU A 150 -6.61 -5.84 -0.37
CA GLU A 150 -7.92 -5.60 0.22
C GLU A 150 -7.89 -5.94 1.71
N HIS A 151 -8.47 -5.09 2.56
CA HIS A 151 -8.58 -5.30 4.00
C HIS A 151 -9.47 -4.25 4.67
N ASP A 152 -9.90 -4.52 5.89
CA ASP A 152 -10.78 -3.66 6.70
C ASP A 152 -10.03 -2.83 7.78
N MET A 153 -8.69 -2.66 7.66
CA MET A 153 -7.90 -1.92 8.67
C MET A 153 -7.93 -0.41 8.47
N SER A 154 -8.00 0.09 7.25
CA SER A 154 -7.99 1.52 6.92
C SER A 154 -9.25 1.95 6.18
N GLY A 155 -9.49 3.27 6.12
CA GLY A 155 -10.68 3.83 5.45
C GLY A 155 -10.62 3.78 3.92
N ASN A 156 -9.43 3.59 3.34
CA ASN A 156 -9.22 3.47 1.89
C ASN A 156 -7.86 2.84 1.59
N ILE A 157 -7.71 2.30 0.37
CA ILE A 157 -6.46 1.73 -0.12
C ILE A 157 -6.10 2.41 -1.46
N VAL A 158 -4.91 3.01 -1.52
CA VAL A 158 -4.38 3.62 -2.74
C VAL A 158 -3.50 2.61 -3.48
N HIS A 159 -3.94 2.18 -4.66
CA HIS A 159 -3.18 1.24 -5.48
C HIS A 159 -2.27 1.96 -6.47
N LEU A 160 -0.96 1.78 -6.36
CA LEU A 160 0.00 2.18 -7.39
C LEU A 160 0.12 1.06 -8.43
N VAL A 161 -0.53 1.25 -9.58
CA VAL A 161 -0.65 0.21 -10.61
C VAL A 161 0.34 0.46 -11.73
N LEU A 162 1.28 -0.46 -11.95
CA LEU A 162 2.16 -0.42 -13.12
C LEU A 162 1.39 -0.89 -14.37
N ALA A 163 1.31 -0.01 -15.39
CA ALA A 163 0.58 -0.27 -16.64
C ALA A 163 1.33 0.33 -17.83
N LYS A 164 1.19 -0.27 -19.00
CA LYS A 164 1.73 0.28 -20.26
C LYS A 164 0.77 1.31 -20.85
N LEU A 165 1.30 2.46 -21.24
CA LEU A 165 0.60 3.42 -22.10
C LEU A 165 0.50 2.89 -23.55
N PRO A 166 -0.39 3.44 -24.39
CA PRO A 166 -0.55 2.98 -25.78
C PRO A 166 0.75 2.95 -26.60
N ASP A 167 1.61 3.94 -26.39
CA ASP A 167 2.88 4.11 -27.11
C ASP A 167 4.10 3.55 -26.37
N ALA A 168 3.87 2.79 -25.26
CA ALA A 168 4.96 2.19 -24.53
C ALA A 168 5.67 1.11 -25.38
N PRO A 169 7.01 1.02 -25.31
CA PRO A 169 7.74 -0.02 -26.02
C PRO A 169 7.27 -1.42 -25.61
N ALA A 170 7.39 -2.36 -26.54
CA ALA A 170 7.00 -3.76 -26.36
C ALA A 170 7.81 -4.46 -25.26
#